data_f26e47cb2f7255cdee82c432199c73c9
#
_entry.id   f26e47cb2f7255cdee82c432199c73c9
#
_cell.length_a   1.000
_cell.length_b   1.000
_cell.length_c   1.000
_cell.angle_alpha   90.00
_cell.angle_beta   90.00
_cell.angle_gamma   90.00
#
_symmetry.space_group_name_H-M   'P 1'
#
loop_
_entity.id
_entity.type
_entity.pdbx_description
1 polymer ?
#
loop_
_entity_poly.entity_id
_entity_poly.type
_entity_poly.pdbx_seq_one_letter_code
_entity_poly.pdbx_strand_id
1 'polypeptide(L)'
;MQAMYRHDALLTQNLRRLVSDYAARQTGNRGKIGEGTRILRCGLIRNVKIGPCSHLEGAVRLENGTICSHPDAPTFVGDLVIARDFILQTGSHVADGATLTRCHVGQASSIGHGFSATDSYFGCNCQAEQGEACAILAGPYTVTHHKSTLLIGGMFSFMNAGSGTNQSNHAYKLGPRHHGVLERGCKTASGSHISWPAHIGAFSLVMGHCASGTDSSEWPFSYLVEQGSSHYVIPGITLRGVGTLRDIGKWPARDGRPPQVPQTDRVSFEAFSPYTMGRVFRARITLEELSGRFDADTQEITWNGLRLKGKSVKQGIEWYRLALDRYLGEQLIRQLEAHEGMPSDGLCEALHPRAACSDRWGDIGGMLAPTSEINDITRIIATGQLDRIEKLGERLRLIHDRYDDFAWAWTWNLLHEIYPDTYGKDFIPSLCLPVIRKWETAATTLNRQIIADATKDISTGSLAGFGIDGGEETAVDDALAVRGTVQQCGIIQELEKQQTEIKEKAGYWLHKLTL
;
A
#
# COMPACT_ATOMS: atom_id res chain seq x y z
N MET A 1 -11.10 -3.12 -10.81
CA MET A 1 -11.44 -4.21 -11.76
C MET A 1 -11.40 -3.76 -13.22
N GLN A 2 -12.16 -2.77 -13.70
CA GLN A 2 -12.15 -2.37 -15.13
C GLN A 2 -10.74 -2.03 -15.65
N ALA A 3 -9.93 -1.33 -14.88
CA ALA A 3 -8.57 -0.98 -15.28
C ALA A 3 -7.60 -2.18 -15.30
N MET A 4 -7.84 -3.20 -14.51
CA MET A 4 -7.00 -4.41 -14.42
C MET A 4 -7.38 -5.46 -15.47
N TYR A 5 -8.65 -5.50 -15.90
CA TYR A 5 -9.22 -6.52 -16.79
C TYR A 5 -9.74 -5.92 -18.10
N ARG A 6 -9.05 -4.91 -18.64
CA ARG A 6 -9.44 -4.21 -19.90
C ARG A 6 -9.52 -5.13 -21.11
N HIS A 7 -8.80 -6.24 -21.09
CA HIS A 7 -8.81 -7.26 -22.13
C HIS A 7 -10.09 -8.11 -22.13
N ASP A 8 -10.84 -8.18 -21.03
CA ASP A 8 -12.10 -8.90 -20.94
C ASP A 8 -13.27 -7.97 -21.34
N ALA A 9 -13.73 -8.14 -22.58
CA ALA A 9 -14.77 -7.30 -23.15
C ALA A 9 -16.14 -7.52 -22.46
N LEU A 10 -16.48 -8.77 -22.09
CA LEU A 10 -17.75 -9.10 -21.44
C LEU A 10 -17.79 -8.53 -20.01
N LEU A 11 -16.72 -8.72 -19.26
CA LEU A 11 -16.56 -8.12 -17.93
C LEU A 11 -16.72 -6.60 -17.99
N THR A 12 -16.00 -5.96 -18.91
CA THR A 12 -16.03 -4.49 -19.06
C THR A 12 -17.42 -4.00 -19.46
N GLN A 13 -18.08 -4.67 -20.37
CA GLN A 13 -19.45 -4.32 -20.80
C GLN A 13 -20.45 -4.44 -19.65
N ASN A 14 -20.42 -5.56 -18.92
CA ASN A 14 -21.34 -5.79 -17.82
C ASN A 14 -21.06 -4.86 -16.62
N LEU A 15 -19.79 -4.53 -16.31
CA LEU A 15 -19.47 -3.52 -15.31
C LEU A 15 -20.05 -2.16 -15.69
N ARG A 16 -19.90 -1.74 -16.95
CA ARG A 16 -20.49 -0.47 -17.44
C ARG A 16 -22.02 -0.49 -17.32
N ARG A 17 -22.67 -1.58 -17.67
CA ARG A 17 -24.12 -1.74 -17.51
C ARG A 17 -24.53 -1.57 -16.04
N LEU A 18 -23.89 -2.29 -15.12
CA LEU A 18 -24.15 -2.18 -13.68
C LEU A 18 -24.01 -0.76 -13.14
N VAL A 19 -22.95 -0.05 -13.56
CA VAL A 19 -22.73 1.35 -13.18
C VAL A 19 -23.82 2.25 -13.78
N SER A 20 -24.17 2.06 -15.07
CA SER A 20 -25.20 2.87 -15.76
C SER A 20 -26.58 2.65 -15.12
N ASP A 21 -26.94 1.41 -14.81
CA ASP A 21 -28.20 1.07 -14.15
C ASP A 21 -28.27 1.69 -12.74
N TYR A 22 -27.16 1.66 -12.00
CA TYR A 22 -27.06 2.34 -10.70
C TYR A 22 -27.23 3.85 -10.85
N ALA A 23 -26.50 4.47 -11.77
CA ALA A 23 -26.56 5.91 -12.02
C ALA A 23 -27.99 6.33 -12.40
N ALA A 24 -28.66 5.58 -13.28
CA ALA A 24 -30.04 5.87 -13.68
C ALA A 24 -31.02 5.85 -12.48
N ARG A 25 -30.84 4.93 -11.53
CA ARG A 25 -31.65 4.90 -10.29
C ARG A 25 -31.37 6.08 -9.35
N GLN A 26 -30.16 6.65 -9.39
CA GLN A 26 -29.78 7.78 -8.54
C GLN A 26 -30.07 9.15 -9.16
N THR A 27 -30.31 9.19 -10.47
CA THR A 27 -30.56 10.42 -11.22
C THR A 27 -31.96 10.95 -10.92
N GLY A 28 -32.06 12.23 -10.63
CA GLY A 28 -33.33 12.95 -10.42
C GLY A 28 -33.45 14.15 -11.35
N ASN A 29 -34.67 14.66 -11.51
CA ASN A 29 -34.96 15.84 -12.36
C ASN A 29 -34.63 17.17 -11.69
N ARG A 30 -34.25 17.16 -10.41
CA ARG A 30 -33.93 18.36 -9.61
C ARG A 30 -32.67 18.14 -8.80
N GLY A 31 -31.93 19.21 -8.57
CA GLY A 31 -30.88 19.26 -7.55
C GLY A 31 -31.49 18.96 -6.17
N LYS A 32 -30.68 18.43 -5.28
CA LYS A 32 -31.07 18.14 -3.89
C LYS A 32 -30.06 18.77 -2.96
N ILE A 33 -30.52 19.49 -1.94
CA ILE A 33 -29.69 19.99 -0.84
C ILE A 33 -30.15 19.28 0.43
N GLY A 34 -29.23 18.59 1.10
CA GLY A 34 -29.50 17.87 2.34
C GLY A 34 -29.68 18.80 3.53
N GLU A 35 -30.33 18.30 4.56
CA GLU A 35 -30.56 19.03 5.80
C GLU A 35 -29.23 19.43 6.48
N GLY A 36 -29.20 20.58 7.13
CA GLY A 36 -28.01 21.08 7.83
C GLY A 36 -26.87 21.53 6.92
N THR A 37 -27.08 21.56 5.60
CA THR A 37 -26.08 22.04 4.64
C THR A 37 -25.89 23.56 4.79
N ARG A 38 -24.63 24.00 4.72
CA ARG A 38 -24.25 25.42 4.73
C ARG A 38 -23.66 25.77 3.36
N ILE A 39 -24.18 26.81 2.71
CA ILE A 39 -23.68 27.35 1.44
C ILE A 39 -23.43 28.83 1.63
N LEU A 40 -22.16 29.23 1.61
CA LEU A 40 -21.72 30.60 1.88
C LEU A 40 -20.83 31.10 0.75
N ARG A 41 -21.17 32.30 0.21
CA ARG A 41 -20.33 33.00 -0.78
C ARG A 41 -19.91 32.16 -2.00
N CYS A 42 -20.71 31.17 -2.38
CA CYS A 42 -20.45 30.36 -3.57
C CYS A 42 -20.94 31.08 -4.85
N GLY A 43 -20.20 30.84 -5.93
CA GLY A 43 -20.60 31.28 -7.26
C GLY A 43 -21.65 30.34 -7.88
N LEU A 44 -21.35 29.74 -9.04
CA LEU A 44 -22.30 28.89 -9.76
C LEU A 44 -22.37 27.48 -9.13
N ILE A 45 -23.55 27.07 -8.67
CA ILE A 45 -23.88 25.68 -8.34
C ILE A 45 -24.99 25.22 -9.27
N ARG A 46 -24.71 24.27 -10.17
CA ARG A 46 -25.66 23.82 -11.19
C ARG A 46 -25.66 22.30 -11.30
N ASN A 47 -26.85 21.69 -11.21
CA ASN A 47 -27.02 20.23 -11.33
C ASN A 47 -26.13 19.45 -10.35
N VAL A 48 -26.20 19.82 -9.07
CA VAL A 48 -25.42 19.18 -7.99
C VAL A 48 -26.37 18.60 -6.95
N LYS A 49 -26.14 17.34 -6.59
CA LYS A 49 -26.76 16.69 -5.44
C LYS A 49 -25.86 16.90 -4.24
N ILE A 50 -26.35 17.57 -3.20
CA ILE A 50 -25.59 17.90 -1.99
C ILE A 50 -26.17 17.08 -0.82
N GLY A 51 -25.33 16.32 -0.15
CA GLY A 51 -25.65 15.51 1.03
C GLY A 51 -25.87 16.37 2.28
N PRO A 52 -26.41 15.78 3.36
CA PRO A 52 -26.69 16.48 4.61
C PRO A 52 -25.40 16.97 5.30
N CYS A 53 -25.52 18.07 6.04
CA CYS A 53 -24.41 18.65 6.81
C CYS A 53 -23.16 19.02 5.98
N SER A 54 -23.28 19.11 4.65
CA SER A 54 -22.19 19.60 3.79
C SER A 54 -21.88 21.06 4.09
N HIS A 55 -20.62 21.46 3.99
CA HIS A 55 -20.19 22.84 4.12
C HIS A 55 -19.50 23.31 2.84
N LEU A 56 -20.13 24.24 2.12
CA LEU A 56 -19.63 24.85 0.90
C LEU A 56 -19.36 26.33 1.16
N GLU A 57 -18.12 26.78 1.00
CA GLU A 57 -17.75 28.16 1.26
C GLU A 57 -16.75 28.69 0.22
N GLY A 58 -17.14 29.72 -0.51
CA GLY A 58 -16.26 30.39 -1.47
C GLY A 58 -15.96 29.61 -2.76
N ALA A 59 -16.64 28.51 -3.04
CA ALA A 59 -16.46 27.75 -4.28
C ALA A 59 -16.89 28.58 -5.49
N VAL A 60 -16.07 28.64 -6.56
CA VAL A 60 -16.34 29.44 -7.77
C VAL A 60 -17.37 28.73 -8.64
N ARG A 61 -17.23 27.43 -8.86
CA ARG A 61 -18.10 26.69 -9.79
C ARG A 61 -18.20 25.22 -9.45
N LEU A 62 -19.41 24.74 -9.26
CA LEU A 62 -19.73 23.34 -9.05
C LEU A 62 -20.80 22.91 -10.06
N GLU A 63 -20.49 21.99 -10.98
CA GLU A 63 -21.39 21.56 -12.04
C GLU A 63 -21.42 20.04 -12.21
N ASN A 64 -22.63 19.51 -12.41
CA ASN A 64 -22.88 18.09 -12.71
C ASN A 64 -22.21 17.17 -11.67
N GLY A 65 -22.53 17.34 -10.39
CA GLY A 65 -21.80 16.67 -9.34
C GLY A 65 -22.67 16.03 -8.25
N THR A 66 -22.02 15.19 -7.48
CA THR A 66 -22.58 14.63 -6.24
C THR A 66 -21.61 14.90 -5.10
N ILE A 67 -22.10 15.51 -4.05
CA ILE A 67 -21.39 15.69 -2.77
C ILE A 67 -22.09 14.75 -1.78
N CYS A 68 -21.48 13.63 -1.47
CA CYS A 68 -21.89 12.76 -0.38
C CYS A 68 -21.41 13.37 0.94
N SER A 69 -22.24 13.33 1.96
CA SER A 69 -21.89 13.89 3.27
C SER A 69 -22.69 13.19 4.36
N HIS A 70 -22.17 13.20 5.57
CA HIS A 70 -22.80 12.60 6.75
C HIS A 70 -22.59 13.52 7.96
N PRO A 71 -23.49 13.58 8.95
CA PRO A 71 -23.28 14.39 10.15
C PRO A 71 -21.96 14.11 10.87
N ASP A 72 -21.54 12.85 10.95
CA ASP A 72 -20.28 12.43 11.59
C ASP A 72 -19.05 12.55 10.65
N ALA A 73 -19.26 12.80 9.35
CA ALA A 73 -18.23 13.01 8.35
C ALA A 73 -18.69 14.05 7.31
N PRO A 74 -18.83 15.32 7.72
CA PRO A 74 -19.25 16.38 6.82
C PRO A 74 -18.22 16.61 5.71
N THR A 75 -18.72 16.77 4.49
CA THR A 75 -17.87 17.10 3.33
C THR A 75 -17.71 18.61 3.22
N PHE A 76 -16.47 19.04 3.02
CA PHE A 76 -16.12 20.46 2.86
C PHE A 76 -15.69 20.77 1.44
N VAL A 77 -16.25 21.88 0.89
CA VAL A 77 -15.82 22.46 -0.40
C VAL A 77 -15.51 23.94 -0.16
N GLY A 78 -14.23 24.28 -0.24
CA GLY A 78 -13.70 25.59 0.17
C GLY A 78 -13.49 26.57 -0.97
N ASP A 79 -12.71 27.61 -0.64
CA ASP A 79 -12.47 28.76 -1.50
C ASP A 79 -11.86 28.40 -2.85
N LEU A 80 -12.30 29.11 -3.88
CA LEU A 80 -11.80 29.09 -5.26
C LEU A 80 -11.90 27.72 -5.96
N VAL A 81 -12.63 26.76 -5.42
CA VAL A 81 -12.81 25.43 -6.03
C VAL A 81 -13.61 25.53 -7.34
N ILE A 82 -13.12 24.85 -8.38
CA ILE A 82 -13.81 24.63 -9.65
C ILE A 82 -13.93 23.11 -9.85
N ALA A 83 -15.17 22.56 -9.84
CA ALA A 83 -15.39 21.14 -10.06
C ALA A 83 -16.51 20.90 -11.10
N ARG A 84 -16.23 20.01 -12.07
CA ARG A 84 -17.17 19.60 -13.12
C ARG A 84 -17.17 18.08 -13.26
N ASP A 85 -18.38 17.50 -13.40
CA ASP A 85 -18.57 16.06 -13.57
C ASP A 85 -17.85 15.28 -12.44
N PHE A 86 -18.25 15.52 -11.19
CA PHE A 86 -17.50 15.09 -10.02
C PHE A 86 -18.34 14.32 -9.01
N ILE A 87 -17.65 13.48 -8.22
CA ILE A 87 -18.20 12.83 -7.02
C ILE A 87 -17.23 13.09 -5.86
N LEU A 88 -17.73 13.69 -4.78
CA LEU A 88 -17.01 13.84 -3.52
C LEU A 88 -17.68 12.93 -2.47
N GLN A 89 -16.90 12.08 -1.84
CA GLN A 89 -17.38 11.15 -0.81
C GLN A 89 -17.38 11.81 0.58
N THR A 90 -18.07 11.19 1.51
CA THR A 90 -18.23 11.65 2.90
C THR A 90 -16.89 11.97 3.56
N GLY A 91 -16.82 13.12 4.24
CA GLY A 91 -15.62 13.56 4.95
C GLY A 91 -14.48 14.04 4.03
N SER A 92 -14.70 14.12 2.70
CA SER A 92 -13.69 14.69 1.83
C SER A 92 -13.58 16.20 2.01
N HIS A 93 -12.38 16.73 1.84
CA HIS A 93 -12.04 18.14 1.93
C HIS A 93 -11.43 18.62 0.62
N VAL A 94 -12.12 19.51 -0.11
CA VAL A 94 -11.65 20.05 -1.38
C VAL A 94 -11.64 21.57 -1.26
N ALA A 95 -10.47 22.20 -1.36
CA ALA A 95 -10.34 23.63 -1.06
C ALA A 95 -9.20 24.31 -1.83
N ASP A 96 -8.98 25.58 -1.51
CA ASP A 96 -7.79 26.36 -1.86
C ASP A 96 -7.46 26.32 -3.35
N GLY A 97 -8.44 26.60 -4.22
CA GLY A 97 -8.25 26.69 -5.65
C GLY A 97 -8.09 25.35 -6.38
N ALA A 98 -8.48 24.23 -5.77
CA ALA A 98 -8.48 22.94 -6.45
C ALA A 98 -9.38 22.94 -7.68
N THR A 99 -8.91 22.33 -8.79
CA THR A 99 -9.64 22.21 -10.04
C THR A 99 -9.84 20.75 -10.42
N LEU A 100 -11.10 20.31 -10.49
CA LEU A 100 -11.48 18.91 -10.74
C LEU A 100 -12.35 18.81 -11.99
N THR A 101 -12.02 17.90 -12.91
CA THR A 101 -12.85 17.59 -14.07
C THR A 101 -12.96 16.07 -14.27
N ARG A 102 -14.18 15.53 -14.23
CA ARG A 102 -14.45 14.09 -14.30
C ARG A 102 -13.64 13.29 -13.26
N CYS A 103 -13.76 13.72 -11.99
CA CYS A 103 -13.00 13.15 -10.88
C CYS A 103 -13.91 12.54 -9.81
N HIS A 104 -13.39 11.49 -9.17
CA HIS A 104 -13.93 10.94 -7.93
C HIS A 104 -12.94 11.21 -6.79
N VAL A 105 -13.44 11.72 -5.68
CA VAL A 105 -12.66 11.93 -4.45
C VAL A 105 -13.25 11.05 -3.34
N GLY A 106 -12.47 10.11 -2.84
CA GLY A 106 -12.85 9.12 -1.84
C GLY A 106 -13.04 9.72 -0.44
N GLN A 107 -13.55 8.89 0.45
CA GLN A 107 -13.84 9.28 1.84
C GLN A 107 -12.58 9.79 2.56
N ALA A 108 -12.76 10.83 3.38
CA ALA A 108 -11.68 11.42 4.19
C ALA A 108 -10.44 11.85 3.40
N SER A 109 -10.58 12.08 2.09
CA SER A 109 -9.48 12.56 1.24
C SER A 109 -9.43 14.08 1.19
N SER A 110 -8.22 14.64 1.06
CA SER A 110 -7.98 16.08 0.98
C SER A 110 -7.35 16.44 -0.37
N ILE A 111 -7.95 17.41 -1.09
CA ILE A 111 -7.41 17.98 -2.33
C ILE A 111 -7.42 19.50 -2.22
N GLY A 112 -6.24 20.12 -2.38
CA GLY A 112 -6.15 21.56 -2.15
C GLY A 112 -4.90 22.21 -2.72
N HIS A 113 -4.69 23.47 -2.29
CA HIS A 113 -3.52 24.28 -2.63
C HIS A 113 -3.24 24.38 -4.14
N GLY A 114 -4.31 24.58 -4.93
CA GLY A 114 -4.20 24.72 -6.39
C GLY A 114 -3.96 23.41 -7.14
N PHE A 115 -4.18 22.24 -6.53
CA PHE A 115 -4.07 20.96 -7.24
C PHE A 115 -5.08 20.85 -8.38
N SER A 116 -4.64 20.36 -9.54
CA SER A 116 -5.50 20.10 -10.69
C SER A 116 -5.62 18.63 -11.02
N ALA A 117 -6.84 18.14 -11.25
CA ALA A 117 -7.07 16.75 -11.65
C ALA A 117 -8.09 16.62 -12.77
N THR A 118 -7.80 15.72 -13.72
CA THR A 118 -8.70 15.39 -14.83
C THR A 118 -8.77 13.86 -14.99
N ASP A 119 -9.98 13.32 -15.25
CA ASP A 119 -10.21 11.89 -15.50
C ASP A 119 -9.62 10.97 -14.41
N SER A 120 -9.67 11.39 -13.16
CA SER A 120 -8.90 10.77 -12.08
C SER A 120 -9.78 10.27 -10.95
N TYR A 121 -9.37 9.14 -10.37
CA TYR A 121 -9.98 8.53 -9.20
C TYR A 121 -9.00 8.64 -8.02
N PHE A 122 -9.49 9.15 -6.90
CA PHE A 122 -8.80 9.14 -5.60
C PHE A 122 -9.62 8.27 -4.64
N GLY A 123 -9.01 7.26 -4.06
CA GLY A 123 -9.57 6.41 -3.01
C GLY A 123 -9.65 7.14 -1.67
N CYS A 124 -9.99 6.41 -0.60
CA CYS A 124 -10.08 7.03 0.71
C CYS A 124 -8.72 7.45 1.28
N ASN A 125 -8.74 8.47 2.16
CA ASN A 125 -7.55 8.99 2.85
C ASN A 125 -6.41 9.45 1.92
N CYS A 126 -6.70 9.82 0.68
CA CYS A 126 -5.73 10.42 -0.23
C CYS A 126 -5.45 11.87 0.14
N GLN A 127 -4.22 12.33 -0.12
CA GLN A 127 -3.84 13.74 -0.01
C GLN A 127 -3.21 14.20 -1.32
N ALA A 128 -3.80 15.24 -1.95
CA ALA A 128 -3.31 15.77 -3.21
C ALA A 128 -3.26 17.30 -3.17
N GLU A 129 -2.05 17.84 -3.18
CA GLU A 129 -1.80 19.27 -3.06
C GLU A 129 -0.74 19.72 -4.06
N GLN A 130 -0.89 20.95 -4.58
CA GLN A 130 0.14 21.68 -5.34
C GLN A 130 0.70 20.97 -6.58
N GLY A 131 0.00 20.01 -7.15
CA GLY A 131 0.44 19.19 -8.28
C GLY A 131 -0.62 19.04 -9.35
N GLU A 132 -0.38 18.12 -10.27
CA GLU A 132 -1.30 17.77 -11.34
C GLU A 132 -1.51 16.27 -11.43
N ALA A 133 -2.75 15.84 -11.69
CA ALA A 133 -3.10 14.47 -12.00
C ALA A 133 -3.94 14.36 -13.27
N CYS A 134 -3.62 13.38 -14.12
CA CYS A 134 -4.38 13.07 -15.31
C CYS A 134 -4.51 11.57 -15.51
N ALA A 135 -5.74 11.08 -15.64
CA ALA A 135 -6.06 9.68 -15.90
C ALA A 135 -5.41 8.69 -14.92
N ILE A 136 -5.42 9.00 -13.62
CA ILE A 136 -4.85 8.14 -12.58
C ILE A 136 -5.93 7.35 -11.83
N LEU A 137 -5.52 6.20 -11.32
CA LEU A 137 -6.21 5.43 -10.30
C LEU A 137 -5.37 5.47 -9.00
N ALA A 138 -5.58 6.51 -8.21
CA ALA A 138 -4.99 6.64 -6.90
C ALA A 138 -5.85 5.86 -5.90
N GLY A 139 -5.45 4.64 -5.55
CA GLY A 139 -6.05 3.86 -4.47
C GLY A 139 -5.81 4.51 -3.10
N PRO A 140 -6.31 3.90 -2.02
CA PRO A 140 -6.27 4.48 -0.68
C PRO A 140 -4.88 4.97 -0.28
N TYR A 141 -4.85 6.04 0.54
CA TYR A 141 -3.61 6.59 1.12
C TYR A 141 -2.54 7.02 0.10
N THR A 142 -2.93 7.33 -1.12
CA THR A 142 -2.02 7.98 -2.08
C THR A 142 -1.79 9.42 -1.66
N VAL A 143 -0.50 9.81 -1.52
CA VAL A 143 -0.08 11.13 -1.04
C VAL A 143 0.79 11.82 -2.07
N THR A 144 0.42 13.04 -2.44
CA THR A 144 1.21 13.98 -3.24
C THR A 144 0.92 15.39 -2.73
N HIS A 145 1.85 16.00 -2.01
CA HIS A 145 1.64 17.29 -1.35
C HIS A 145 2.74 18.32 -1.62
N HIS A 146 3.57 18.07 -2.63
CA HIS A 146 4.64 18.99 -3.01
C HIS A 146 4.46 19.54 -4.43
N LYS A 147 4.95 20.77 -4.66
CA LYS A 147 4.96 21.41 -5.98
C LYS A 147 5.70 20.59 -7.03
N SER A 148 5.37 20.85 -8.30
CA SER A 148 6.01 20.23 -9.47
C SER A 148 5.82 18.70 -9.57
N THR A 149 4.79 18.15 -8.94
CA THR A 149 4.46 16.74 -9.08
C THR A 149 3.45 16.55 -10.21
N LEU A 150 3.75 15.66 -11.15
CA LEU A 150 2.86 15.25 -12.24
C LEU A 150 2.61 13.74 -12.15
N LEU A 151 1.37 13.36 -11.89
CA LEU A 151 0.90 11.99 -11.91
C LEU A 151 0.03 11.75 -13.14
N ILE A 152 0.44 10.87 -14.04
CA ILE A 152 -0.28 10.64 -15.30
C ILE A 152 -0.33 9.16 -15.67
N GLY A 153 -1.53 8.66 -15.98
CA GLY A 153 -1.73 7.29 -16.49
C GLY A 153 -1.30 6.17 -15.55
N GLY A 154 -1.16 6.45 -14.25
CA GLY A 154 -0.69 5.51 -13.26
C GLY A 154 -1.80 4.88 -12.41
N MET A 155 -1.53 3.68 -11.90
CA MET A 155 -2.34 3.01 -10.90
C MET A 155 -1.48 2.71 -9.66
N PHE A 156 -1.97 3.14 -8.49
CA PHE A 156 -1.24 3.01 -7.23
C PHE A 156 -2.19 2.80 -6.05
N SER A 157 -1.64 2.37 -4.91
CA SER A 157 -2.28 2.42 -3.60
C SER A 157 -1.21 2.65 -2.53
N PHE A 158 -1.52 3.37 -1.46
CA PHE A 158 -0.55 3.70 -0.39
C PHE A 158 0.75 4.34 -0.92
N MET A 159 0.68 4.97 -2.08
CA MET A 159 1.83 5.56 -2.76
C MET A 159 2.16 6.92 -2.16
N ASN A 160 3.45 7.22 -1.99
CA ASN A 160 3.91 8.53 -1.57
C ASN A 160 4.82 9.14 -2.65
N ALA A 161 4.33 10.18 -3.33
CA ALA A 161 5.10 10.91 -4.33
C ALA A 161 6.02 11.93 -3.66
N GLY A 162 7.33 11.81 -3.90
CA GLY A 162 8.30 12.84 -3.54
C GLY A 162 8.13 14.11 -4.38
N SER A 163 8.65 15.23 -3.87
CA SER A 163 8.62 16.52 -4.57
C SER A 163 9.23 16.41 -5.98
N GLY A 164 8.54 16.97 -6.97
CA GLY A 164 9.00 16.95 -8.36
C GLY A 164 8.93 15.56 -9.04
N THR A 165 8.19 14.62 -8.46
CA THR A 165 7.90 13.34 -9.13
C THR A 165 7.20 13.60 -10.46
N ASN A 166 7.76 13.08 -11.55
CA ASN A 166 7.22 13.20 -12.88
C ASN A 166 6.93 11.81 -13.46
N GLN A 167 5.70 11.59 -13.93
CA GLN A 167 5.30 10.40 -14.67
C GLN A 167 5.09 10.77 -16.13
N SER A 168 5.65 9.98 -17.05
CA SER A 168 5.58 10.27 -18.47
C SER A 168 5.02 9.08 -19.24
N ASN A 169 4.04 9.34 -20.11
CA ASN A 169 3.48 8.37 -21.04
C ASN A 169 3.75 8.73 -22.52
N HIS A 170 4.72 9.60 -22.78
CA HIS A 170 5.03 10.12 -24.12
C HIS A 170 6.07 9.31 -24.90
N ALA A 171 6.47 8.14 -24.45
CA ALA A 171 7.44 7.29 -25.15
C ALA A 171 6.92 6.73 -26.49
N TYR A 172 5.62 6.82 -26.74
CA TYR A 172 4.99 6.29 -27.96
C TYR A 172 4.65 7.39 -28.96
N LYS A 173 5.18 7.32 -30.17
CA LYS A 173 5.08 8.36 -31.20
C LYS A 173 3.64 8.62 -31.70
N LEU A 174 2.73 7.66 -31.56
CA LEU A 174 1.32 7.78 -31.97
C LEU A 174 0.42 8.39 -30.88
N GLY A 175 1.00 8.88 -29.80
CA GLY A 175 0.32 9.54 -28.69
C GLY A 175 0.45 8.77 -27.37
N PRO A 176 0.07 9.40 -26.25
CA PRO A 176 0.26 8.85 -24.90
C PRO A 176 -0.75 7.72 -24.64
N ARG A 177 -0.35 6.47 -24.86
CA ARG A 177 -1.20 5.28 -24.66
C ARG A 177 -0.69 4.32 -23.60
N HIS A 178 0.45 4.62 -23.00
CA HIS A 178 1.05 3.76 -21.98
C HIS A 178 0.52 4.08 -20.60
N HIS A 179 0.33 3.03 -19.81
CA HIS A 179 -0.04 3.11 -18.42
C HIS A 179 0.99 2.35 -17.58
N GLY A 180 1.11 2.72 -16.30
CA GLY A 180 2.02 2.06 -15.39
C GLY A 180 1.38 1.75 -14.04
N VAL A 181 2.07 0.90 -13.30
CA VAL A 181 1.65 0.47 -11.96
C VAL A 181 2.79 0.73 -10.97
N LEU A 182 2.48 1.46 -9.91
CA LEU A 182 3.27 1.45 -8.69
C LEU A 182 2.45 0.69 -7.65
N GLU A 183 2.88 -0.52 -7.32
CA GLU A 183 2.13 -1.34 -6.38
C GLU A 183 2.10 -0.69 -4.98
N ARG A 184 1.29 -1.26 -4.09
CA ARG A 184 1.01 -0.71 -2.77
C ARG A 184 2.30 -0.34 -2.00
N GLY A 185 2.24 0.81 -1.33
CA GLY A 185 3.35 1.28 -0.48
C GLY A 185 4.58 1.79 -1.23
N CYS A 186 4.52 1.89 -2.57
CA CYS A 186 5.62 2.46 -3.35
C CYS A 186 5.84 3.93 -3.02
N LYS A 187 7.09 4.35 -3.14
CA LYS A 187 7.51 5.74 -2.98
C LYS A 187 8.38 6.19 -4.14
N THR A 188 8.40 7.49 -4.34
CA THR A 188 9.38 8.14 -5.21
C THR A 188 10.21 9.14 -4.39
N ALA A 189 11.50 9.18 -4.61
CA ALA A 189 12.36 10.24 -4.08
C ALA A 189 12.06 11.57 -4.81
N SER A 190 12.53 12.68 -4.24
CA SER A 190 12.42 13.98 -4.89
C SER A 190 13.08 13.99 -6.27
N GLY A 191 12.41 14.58 -7.26
CA GLY A 191 12.91 14.65 -8.63
C GLY A 191 12.88 13.32 -9.41
N SER A 192 12.25 12.29 -8.90
CA SER A 192 12.14 11.02 -9.64
C SER A 192 11.30 11.15 -10.89
N HIS A 193 11.75 10.53 -11.97
CA HIS A 193 11.05 10.47 -13.24
C HIS A 193 10.76 9.02 -13.63
N ILE A 194 9.50 8.68 -13.85
CA ILE A 194 9.08 7.34 -14.27
C ILE A 194 8.50 7.41 -15.69
N SER A 195 9.17 6.74 -16.62
CA SER A 195 8.70 6.61 -17.99
C SER A 195 7.83 5.37 -18.16
N TRP A 196 6.57 5.57 -18.56
CA TRP A 196 5.65 4.47 -18.82
C TRP A 196 5.90 3.77 -20.16
N PRO A 197 5.59 2.47 -20.29
CA PRO A 197 5.08 1.58 -19.25
C PRO A 197 6.16 1.15 -18.26
N ALA A 198 5.76 1.01 -16.99
CA ALA A 198 6.57 0.39 -15.95
C ALA A 198 5.66 -0.29 -14.91
N HIS A 199 6.18 -1.33 -14.25
CA HIS A 199 5.50 -2.02 -13.16
C HIS A 199 6.47 -2.17 -11.97
N ILE A 200 6.24 -1.40 -10.93
CA ILE A 200 7.13 -1.33 -9.77
C ILE A 200 6.53 -2.13 -8.62
N GLY A 201 7.30 -3.07 -8.08
CA GLY A 201 6.87 -3.98 -7.02
C GLY A 201 6.57 -3.27 -5.70
N ALA A 202 5.71 -3.90 -4.89
CA ALA A 202 5.17 -3.35 -3.66
C ALA A 202 6.26 -2.88 -2.68
N PHE A 203 6.00 -1.79 -1.96
CA PHE A 203 6.90 -1.19 -0.95
C PHE A 203 8.29 -0.80 -1.48
N SER A 204 8.41 -0.60 -2.78
CA SER A 204 9.68 -0.17 -3.40
C SER A 204 9.82 1.35 -3.43
N LEU A 205 11.07 1.82 -3.46
CA LEU A 205 11.41 3.23 -3.60
C LEU A 205 12.14 3.44 -4.93
N VAL A 206 11.63 4.36 -5.75
CA VAL A 206 12.28 4.81 -6.99
C VAL A 206 13.09 6.07 -6.71
N MET A 207 14.36 6.06 -7.10
CA MET A 207 15.29 7.18 -6.96
C MET A 207 15.93 7.50 -8.32
N GLY A 208 15.68 8.71 -8.81
CA GLY A 208 16.14 9.16 -10.14
C GLY A 208 15.22 8.69 -11.27
N HIS A 209 15.77 8.46 -12.46
CA HIS A 209 15.02 8.09 -13.65
C HIS A 209 14.79 6.57 -13.73
N CYS A 210 13.53 6.19 -13.88
CA CYS A 210 13.11 4.81 -14.15
C CYS A 210 12.68 4.69 -15.63
N ALA A 211 13.40 3.88 -16.39
CA ALA A 211 13.17 3.74 -17.83
C ALA A 211 11.86 3.00 -18.16
N SER A 212 11.30 3.32 -19.32
CA SER A 212 10.18 2.58 -19.89
C SER A 212 10.50 1.09 -20.09
N GLY A 213 9.54 0.23 -19.78
CA GLY A 213 9.69 -1.23 -19.85
C GLY A 213 10.26 -1.84 -18.56
N THR A 214 10.53 -1.05 -17.52
CA THR A 214 10.96 -1.58 -16.22
C THR A 214 9.84 -2.38 -15.57
N ASP A 215 10.10 -3.65 -15.26
CA ASP A 215 9.20 -4.51 -14.49
C ASP A 215 9.94 -5.12 -13.29
N SER A 216 9.62 -4.63 -12.10
CA SER A 216 10.11 -5.14 -10.82
C SER A 216 9.00 -5.72 -9.94
N SER A 217 7.84 -6.05 -10.53
CA SER A 217 6.64 -6.50 -9.79
C SER A 217 6.87 -7.71 -8.91
N GLU A 218 7.75 -8.64 -9.32
CA GLU A 218 8.11 -9.81 -8.49
C GLU A 218 9.21 -9.51 -7.44
N TRP A 219 9.71 -8.26 -7.36
CA TRP A 219 10.77 -7.84 -6.44
C TRP A 219 10.25 -6.78 -5.44
N PRO A 220 9.36 -7.14 -4.51
CA PRO A 220 8.84 -6.19 -3.54
C PRO A 220 9.93 -5.72 -2.57
N PHE A 221 9.67 -4.63 -1.85
CA PHE A 221 10.58 -4.05 -0.86
C PHE A 221 11.95 -3.66 -1.42
N SER A 222 12.02 -3.21 -2.66
CA SER A 222 13.28 -2.91 -3.36
C SER A 222 13.56 -1.42 -3.49
N TYR A 223 14.83 -1.07 -3.70
CA TYR A 223 15.20 0.21 -4.29
C TYR A 223 15.42 0.04 -5.79
N LEU A 224 14.92 1.00 -6.56
CA LEU A 224 15.27 1.23 -7.95
C LEU A 224 16.08 2.52 -7.99
N VAL A 225 17.37 2.41 -8.27
CA VAL A 225 18.32 3.53 -8.18
C VAL A 225 18.94 3.81 -9.52
N GLU A 226 18.84 5.06 -9.98
CA GLU A 226 19.59 5.53 -11.14
C GLU A 226 21.07 5.62 -10.79
N GLN A 227 21.92 5.07 -11.65
CA GLN A 227 23.38 5.19 -11.54
C GLN A 227 23.98 5.39 -12.92
N GLY A 228 24.39 6.61 -13.23
CA GLY A 228 24.85 7.00 -14.56
C GLY A 228 23.74 6.85 -15.59
N SER A 229 23.97 6.11 -16.66
CA SER A 229 22.99 5.82 -17.71
C SER A 229 22.13 4.57 -17.44
N SER A 230 22.23 3.98 -16.27
CA SER A 230 21.56 2.72 -15.89
C SER A 230 20.81 2.86 -14.60
N HIS A 231 19.85 1.96 -14.36
CA HIS A 231 19.20 1.83 -13.06
C HIS A 231 19.38 0.41 -12.52
N TYR A 232 19.54 0.32 -11.21
CA TYR A 232 19.79 -0.92 -10.49
C TYR A 232 18.66 -1.21 -9.52
N VAL A 233 18.37 -2.50 -9.36
CA VAL A 233 17.46 -2.99 -8.32
C VAL A 233 18.28 -3.51 -7.15
N ILE A 234 17.89 -3.12 -5.94
CA ILE A 234 18.43 -3.65 -4.68
C ILE A 234 17.28 -4.35 -3.96
N PRO A 235 17.16 -5.68 -4.12
CA PRO A 235 16.02 -6.43 -3.62
C PRO A 235 15.95 -6.45 -2.08
N GLY A 236 14.75 -6.27 -1.51
CA GLY A 236 14.51 -6.44 -0.08
C GLY A 236 15.03 -5.32 0.84
N ILE A 237 15.71 -4.31 0.30
CA ILE A 237 16.40 -3.31 1.14
C ILE A 237 15.46 -2.47 2.00
N THR A 238 14.21 -2.21 1.57
CA THR A 238 13.27 -1.40 2.35
C THR A 238 12.72 -2.15 3.58
N LEU A 239 12.89 -3.48 3.67
CA LEU A 239 12.52 -4.30 4.83
C LEU A 239 13.27 -3.87 6.11
N ARG A 240 14.47 -3.31 5.97
CA ARG A 240 15.30 -2.80 7.06
C ARG A 240 15.21 -1.28 7.23
N GLY A 241 14.36 -0.62 6.45
CA GLY A 241 14.24 0.83 6.45
C GLY A 241 13.22 1.34 7.46
N VAL A 242 13.64 2.26 8.34
CA VAL A 242 12.75 2.92 9.31
C VAL A 242 11.59 3.65 8.62
N GLY A 243 11.83 4.20 7.43
CA GLY A 243 10.81 4.90 6.66
C GLY A 243 9.64 4.00 6.23
N THR A 244 9.91 2.73 5.89
CA THR A 244 8.85 1.76 5.55
C THR A 244 8.01 1.40 6.76
N LEU A 245 8.65 1.06 7.90
CA LEU A 245 7.95 0.76 9.15
C LEU A 245 7.07 1.93 9.61
N ARG A 246 7.62 3.14 9.59
CA ARG A 246 6.90 4.36 9.97
C ARG A 246 5.64 4.57 9.15
N ASP A 247 5.69 4.35 7.85
CA ASP A 247 4.53 4.57 6.98
C ASP A 247 3.46 3.51 7.16
N ILE A 248 3.85 2.24 7.31
CA ILE A 248 2.93 1.14 7.62
C ILE A 248 2.14 1.44 8.93
N GLY A 249 2.83 1.89 9.96
CA GLY A 249 2.19 2.24 11.24
C GLY A 249 1.28 3.47 11.18
N LYS A 250 1.52 4.38 10.23
CA LYS A 250 0.71 5.60 10.08
C LYS A 250 -0.65 5.37 9.44
N TRP A 251 -0.78 4.44 8.52
CA TRP A 251 -2.00 4.30 7.72
C TRP A 251 -3.23 3.99 8.58
N PRO A 252 -3.26 2.95 9.43
CA PRO A 252 -4.43 2.70 10.28
C PRO A 252 -4.68 3.83 11.29
N ALA A 253 -3.61 4.45 11.83
CA ALA A 253 -3.72 5.56 12.78
C ALA A 253 -4.28 6.85 12.15
N ARG A 254 -4.22 6.98 10.83
CA ARG A 254 -4.69 8.15 10.07
C ARG A 254 -5.96 7.87 9.27
N ASP A 255 -6.67 6.78 9.55
CA ASP A 255 -7.96 6.55 8.92
C ASP A 255 -8.97 7.59 9.43
N GLY A 256 -9.29 8.56 8.59
CA GLY A 256 -10.23 9.64 8.88
C GLY A 256 -11.71 9.24 8.70
N ARG A 257 -12.00 7.98 8.41
CA ARG A 257 -13.35 7.48 8.20
C ARG A 257 -13.98 7.03 9.53
N PRO A 258 -15.01 7.71 10.06
CA PRO A 258 -15.65 7.27 11.30
C PRO A 258 -16.29 5.88 11.15
N PRO A 259 -16.21 5.00 12.16
CA PRO A 259 -16.74 3.63 12.06
C PRO A 259 -18.24 3.55 11.79
N GLN A 260 -19.01 4.53 12.24
CA GLN A 260 -20.46 4.62 12.06
C GLN A 260 -20.89 5.06 10.65
N VAL A 261 -19.96 5.55 9.83
CA VAL A 261 -20.21 5.94 8.44
C VAL A 261 -19.97 4.74 7.52
N PRO A 262 -20.91 4.37 6.64
CA PRO A 262 -20.68 3.28 5.69
C PRO A 262 -19.43 3.51 4.85
N GLN A 263 -18.48 2.60 4.95
CA GLN A 263 -17.23 2.69 4.20
C GLN A 263 -17.41 2.21 2.76
N THR A 264 -16.98 3.02 1.80
CA THR A 264 -17.01 2.72 0.36
C THR A 264 -15.80 1.90 -0.09
N ASP A 265 -14.64 2.16 0.47
CA ASP A 265 -13.40 1.46 0.17
C ASP A 265 -13.10 0.41 1.23
N ARG A 266 -12.74 -0.80 0.79
CA ARG A 266 -12.19 -1.85 1.65
C ARG A 266 -10.68 -1.78 1.59
N VAL A 267 -10.05 -1.65 2.76
CA VAL A 267 -8.61 -1.38 2.87
C VAL A 267 -7.95 -2.46 3.70
N SER A 268 -6.94 -3.12 3.14
CA SER A 268 -6.04 -4.04 3.84
C SER A 268 -4.74 -3.32 4.13
N PHE A 269 -4.35 -3.25 5.41
CA PHE A 269 -3.17 -2.47 5.86
C PHE A 269 -1.88 -3.28 5.90
N GLU A 270 -1.97 -4.59 5.83
CA GLU A 270 -0.86 -5.52 6.01
C GLU A 270 0.22 -5.34 4.95
N ALA A 271 1.42 -4.99 5.41
CA ALA A 271 2.62 -4.97 4.56
C ALA A 271 3.18 -6.38 4.36
N PHE A 272 3.23 -7.17 5.43
CA PHE A 272 3.50 -8.60 5.38
C PHE A 272 2.18 -9.33 5.19
N SER A 273 1.91 -9.78 4.00
CA SER A 273 0.65 -10.41 3.59
C SER A 273 0.93 -11.54 2.59
N PRO A 274 0.01 -12.45 2.34
CA PRO A 274 0.20 -13.44 1.27
C PRO A 274 0.52 -12.82 -0.10
N TYR A 275 0.01 -11.62 -0.37
CA TYR A 275 0.31 -10.87 -1.59
C TYR A 275 1.80 -10.51 -1.73
N THR A 276 2.41 -9.97 -0.69
CA THR A 276 3.81 -9.57 -0.68
C THR A 276 4.73 -10.75 -0.39
N MET A 277 4.37 -11.60 0.58
CA MET A 277 5.20 -12.75 0.97
C MET A 277 5.26 -13.85 -0.09
N GLY A 278 4.21 -14.03 -0.88
CA GLY A 278 4.26 -14.93 -2.04
C GLY A 278 5.27 -14.47 -3.11
N ARG A 279 5.38 -13.15 -3.33
CA ARG A 279 6.43 -12.61 -4.20
C ARG A 279 7.82 -12.69 -3.57
N VAL A 280 7.94 -12.37 -2.29
CA VAL A 280 9.20 -12.51 -1.52
C VAL A 280 9.72 -13.95 -1.60
N PHE A 281 8.85 -14.94 -1.47
CA PHE A 281 9.21 -16.35 -1.58
C PHE A 281 9.78 -16.69 -2.97
N ARG A 282 9.08 -16.34 -4.03
CA ARG A 282 9.55 -16.56 -5.41
C ARG A 282 10.81 -15.76 -5.73
N ALA A 283 10.87 -14.49 -5.31
CA ALA A 283 12.03 -13.63 -5.50
C ALA A 283 13.28 -14.22 -4.82
N ARG A 284 13.14 -14.76 -3.60
CA ARG A 284 14.24 -15.43 -2.91
C ARG A 284 14.77 -16.61 -3.71
N ILE A 285 13.89 -17.49 -4.20
CA ILE A 285 14.28 -18.64 -5.04
C ILE A 285 15.02 -18.15 -6.29
N THR A 286 14.49 -17.13 -6.99
CA THR A 286 15.15 -16.54 -8.18
C THR A 286 16.54 -15.98 -7.83
N LEU A 287 16.71 -15.29 -6.69
CA LEU A 287 18.00 -14.76 -6.27
C LEU A 287 18.99 -15.90 -5.93
N GLU A 288 18.52 -16.98 -5.30
CA GLU A 288 19.34 -18.17 -5.00
C GLU A 288 19.83 -18.84 -6.30
N GLU A 289 18.94 -19.00 -7.28
CA GLU A 289 19.32 -19.49 -8.61
C GLU A 289 20.33 -18.59 -9.31
N LEU A 290 20.14 -17.27 -9.28
CA LEU A 290 21.08 -16.31 -9.84
C LEU A 290 22.43 -16.39 -9.12
N SER A 291 22.43 -16.46 -7.79
CA SER A 291 23.66 -16.59 -7.00
C SER A 291 24.44 -17.89 -7.33
N GLY A 292 23.75 -18.97 -7.70
CA GLY A 292 24.38 -20.24 -8.09
C GLY A 292 24.93 -20.25 -9.54
N ARG A 293 24.49 -19.32 -10.38
CA ARG A 293 24.93 -19.25 -11.80
C ARG A 293 26.13 -18.32 -12.05
N PHE A 294 26.47 -17.48 -11.07
CA PHE A 294 27.50 -16.48 -11.22
C PHE A 294 28.59 -16.66 -10.15
N ASP A 295 29.83 -16.37 -10.55
CA ASP A 295 30.97 -16.40 -9.63
C ASP A 295 30.83 -15.35 -8.51
N ALA A 296 31.48 -15.61 -7.38
CA ALA A 296 31.42 -14.72 -6.21
C ALA A 296 31.87 -13.28 -6.49
N ASP A 297 32.70 -13.09 -7.51
CA ASP A 297 33.28 -11.80 -7.92
C ASP A 297 32.48 -11.11 -9.02
N THR A 298 31.35 -11.68 -9.48
CA THR A 298 30.52 -11.06 -10.51
C THR A 298 29.96 -9.72 -9.99
N GLN A 299 30.40 -8.64 -10.63
CA GLN A 299 30.02 -7.29 -10.19
C GLN A 299 28.60 -6.92 -10.57
N GLU A 300 28.15 -7.34 -11.77
CA GLU A 300 26.83 -6.97 -12.32
C GLU A 300 26.13 -8.18 -12.97
N ILE A 301 24.85 -8.29 -12.71
CA ILE A 301 23.97 -9.32 -13.22
C ILE A 301 22.78 -8.64 -13.91
N THR A 302 22.41 -9.08 -15.11
CA THR A 302 21.17 -8.66 -15.78
C THR A 302 20.16 -9.80 -15.74
N TRP A 303 18.95 -9.52 -15.27
CA TRP A 303 17.84 -10.46 -15.23
C TRP A 303 16.55 -9.77 -15.68
N ASN A 304 15.94 -10.27 -16.76
CA ASN A 304 14.72 -9.71 -17.34
C ASN A 304 14.76 -8.17 -17.54
N GLY A 305 15.89 -7.64 -18.01
CA GLY A 305 16.09 -6.21 -18.22
C GLY A 305 16.44 -5.40 -16.95
N LEU A 306 16.39 -6.02 -15.79
CA LEU A 306 16.81 -5.40 -14.52
C LEU A 306 18.31 -5.65 -14.27
N ARG A 307 19.01 -4.66 -13.75
CA ARG A 307 20.41 -4.79 -13.33
C ARG A 307 20.53 -4.93 -11.83
N LEU A 308 21.35 -5.87 -11.39
CA LEU A 308 21.65 -6.14 -9.97
C LEU A 308 23.16 -6.20 -9.77
N LYS A 309 23.61 -5.75 -8.62
CA LYS A 309 25.01 -5.99 -8.20
C LYS A 309 25.08 -7.33 -7.46
N GLY A 310 26.12 -8.11 -7.66
CA GLY A 310 26.29 -9.40 -7.00
C GLY A 310 26.14 -9.34 -5.47
N LYS A 311 26.66 -8.28 -4.84
CA LYS A 311 26.46 -8.00 -3.42
C LYS A 311 24.96 -7.84 -3.07
N SER A 312 24.17 -7.16 -3.91
CA SER A 312 22.75 -6.93 -3.68
C SER A 312 21.93 -8.23 -3.79
N VAL A 313 22.36 -9.16 -4.65
CA VAL A 313 21.75 -10.50 -4.76
C VAL A 313 21.88 -11.25 -3.43
N LYS A 314 23.11 -11.35 -2.88
CA LYS A 314 23.37 -12.04 -1.61
C LYS A 314 22.59 -11.41 -0.43
N GLN A 315 22.58 -10.08 -0.36
CA GLN A 315 21.83 -9.35 0.67
C GLN A 315 20.32 -9.53 0.52
N GLY A 316 19.81 -9.52 -0.71
CA GLY A 316 18.39 -9.73 -1.00
C GLY A 316 17.89 -11.10 -0.57
N ILE A 317 18.67 -12.17 -0.80
CA ILE A 317 18.37 -13.52 -0.31
C ILE A 317 18.14 -13.50 1.21
N GLU A 318 19.07 -12.89 1.94
CA GLU A 318 19.00 -12.84 3.40
C GLU A 318 17.81 -12.01 3.90
N TRP A 319 17.56 -10.83 3.34
CA TRP A 319 16.43 -9.99 3.74
C TRP A 319 15.08 -10.64 3.44
N TYR A 320 14.95 -11.29 2.29
CA TYR A 320 13.73 -12.01 1.94
C TYR A 320 13.53 -13.25 2.82
N ARG A 321 14.60 -13.96 3.18
CA ARG A 321 14.54 -15.04 4.16
C ARG A 321 14.03 -14.55 5.52
N LEU A 322 14.61 -13.48 6.05
CA LEU A 322 14.18 -12.88 7.32
C LEU A 322 12.72 -12.43 7.28
N ALA A 323 12.27 -11.82 6.17
CA ALA A 323 10.87 -11.41 6.04
C ALA A 323 9.90 -12.58 6.05
N LEU A 324 10.23 -13.68 5.37
CA LEU A 324 9.44 -14.92 5.36
C LEU A 324 9.39 -15.56 6.74
N ASP A 325 10.55 -15.76 7.37
CA ASP A 325 10.65 -16.38 8.70
C ASP A 325 9.85 -15.54 9.73
N ARG A 326 9.93 -14.22 9.64
CA ARG A 326 9.14 -13.31 10.48
C ARG A 326 7.64 -13.51 10.25
N TYR A 327 7.19 -13.44 9.00
CA TYR A 327 5.76 -13.56 8.66
C TYR A 327 5.18 -14.91 9.05
N LEU A 328 5.85 -16.01 8.69
CA LEU A 328 5.38 -17.37 8.99
C LEU A 328 5.25 -17.61 10.49
N GLY A 329 6.22 -17.12 11.25
CA GLY A 329 6.18 -17.24 12.71
C GLY A 329 5.11 -16.37 13.35
N GLU A 330 4.93 -15.11 12.90
CA GLU A 330 3.86 -14.23 13.39
C GLU A 330 2.47 -14.84 13.13
N GLN A 331 2.25 -15.46 11.96
CA GLN A 331 0.99 -16.15 11.67
C GLN A 331 0.81 -17.41 12.54
N LEU A 332 1.84 -18.20 12.71
CA LEU A 332 1.78 -19.39 13.57
C LEU A 332 1.49 -19.01 15.03
N ILE A 333 2.21 -18.04 15.59
CA ILE A 333 1.99 -17.55 16.96
C ILE A 333 0.56 -17.04 17.15
N ARG A 334 0.02 -16.26 16.21
CA ARG A 334 -1.37 -15.80 16.26
C ARG A 334 -2.36 -16.96 16.34
N GLN A 335 -2.12 -18.03 15.59
CA GLN A 335 -2.98 -19.21 15.64
C GLN A 335 -2.82 -20.00 16.93
N LEU A 336 -1.61 -20.13 17.45
CA LEU A 336 -1.35 -20.76 18.74
C LEU A 336 -2.03 -20.00 19.88
N GLU A 337 -1.97 -18.66 19.87
CA GLU A 337 -2.67 -17.80 20.85
C GLU A 337 -4.19 -17.98 20.78
N ALA A 338 -4.77 -18.09 19.57
CA ALA A 338 -6.21 -18.32 19.39
C ALA A 338 -6.68 -19.71 19.88
N HIS A 339 -5.76 -20.67 19.96
CA HIS A 339 -6.03 -22.04 20.42
C HIS A 339 -5.30 -22.35 21.74
N GLU A 340 -5.00 -21.32 22.53
CA GLU A 340 -4.34 -21.47 23.81
C GLU A 340 -5.18 -22.37 24.76
N GLY A 341 -4.55 -23.40 25.32
CA GLY A 341 -5.23 -24.38 26.18
C GLY A 341 -5.63 -25.69 25.49
N MET A 342 -5.48 -25.80 24.17
CA MET A 342 -5.65 -27.09 23.50
C MET A 342 -4.51 -28.05 23.84
N PRO A 343 -4.81 -29.36 24.00
CA PRO A 343 -3.78 -30.39 24.13
C PRO A 343 -2.89 -30.47 22.89
N SER A 344 -1.61 -30.77 23.10
CA SER A 344 -0.62 -30.85 22.01
C SER A 344 -1.03 -31.86 20.92
N ASP A 345 -1.64 -32.99 21.30
CA ASP A 345 -2.06 -34.04 20.37
C ASP A 345 -3.16 -33.60 19.39
N GLY A 346 -3.99 -32.63 19.76
CA GLY A 346 -5.07 -32.09 18.90
C GLY A 346 -4.69 -30.83 18.14
N LEU A 347 -3.52 -30.25 18.41
CA LEU A 347 -3.16 -28.92 17.93
C LEU A 347 -3.05 -28.86 16.40
N CYS A 348 -2.45 -29.88 15.78
CA CYS A 348 -2.32 -29.94 14.31
C CYS A 348 -3.69 -29.89 13.61
N GLU A 349 -4.66 -30.63 14.12
CA GLU A 349 -6.03 -30.66 13.57
C GLU A 349 -6.77 -29.34 13.84
N ALA A 350 -6.59 -28.77 15.02
CA ALA A 350 -7.22 -27.51 15.40
C ALA A 350 -6.72 -26.33 14.55
N LEU A 351 -5.44 -26.33 14.20
CA LEU A 351 -4.82 -25.30 13.36
C LEU A 351 -5.05 -25.51 11.86
N HIS A 352 -5.56 -26.69 11.45
CA HIS A 352 -5.86 -26.93 10.03
C HIS A 352 -6.85 -25.89 9.50
N PRO A 353 -6.53 -25.17 8.41
CA PRO A 353 -7.39 -24.10 7.92
C PRO A 353 -8.73 -24.63 7.41
N ARG A 354 -9.81 -23.89 7.71
CA ARG A 354 -11.16 -24.20 7.22
C ARG A 354 -11.43 -23.62 5.83
N ALA A 355 -10.69 -22.59 5.45
CA ALA A 355 -10.79 -21.98 4.16
C ALA A 355 -9.83 -22.63 3.16
N ALA A 356 -10.26 -22.83 1.91
CA ALA A 356 -9.33 -23.08 0.82
C ALA A 356 -8.76 -21.75 0.34
N CYS A 357 -7.46 -21.70 0.07
CA CYS A 357 -6.82 -20.53 -0.51
C CYS A 357 -5.97 -20.94 -1.69
N SER A 358 -6.06 -20.18 -2.78
CA SER A 358 -5.20 -20.35 -3.95
C SER A 358 -3.78 -19.82 -3.67
N ASP A 359 -2.85 -20.18 -4.52
CA ASP A 359 -1.43 -19.89 -4.36
C ASP A 359 -1.08 -18.41 -4.54
N ARG A 360 -1.97 -17.61 -5.19
CA ARG A 360 -1.71 -16.20 -5.49
C ARG A 360 -2.75 -15.29 -4.89
N TRP A 361 -2.30 -14.06 -4.62
CA TRP A 361 -3.15 -12.98 -4.14
C TRP A 361 -3.05 -11.76 -5.07
N GLY A 362 -4.11 -10.96 -5.08
CA GLY A 362 -4.19 -9.70 -5.81
C GLY A 362 -4.48 -8.52 -4.89
N ASP A 363 -4.10 -7.31 -5.35
CA ASP A 363 -4.51 -6.04 -4.75
C ASP A 363 -5.56 -5.39 -5.65
N ILE A 364 -6.78 -5.26 -5.15
CA ILE A 364 -7.90 -4.65 -5.88
C ILE A 364 -8.06 -3.21 -5.38
N GLY A 365 -7.09 -2.35 -5.72
CA GLY A 365 -7.17 -0.93 -5.35
C GLY A 365 -7.09 -0.68 -3.84
N GLY A 366 -6.24 -1.41 -3.12
CA GLY A 366 -6.03 -1.31 -1.69
C GLY A 366 -6.61 -2.45 -0.85
N MET A 367 -7.50 -3.27 -1.43
CA MET A 367 -8.02 -4.48 -0.80
C MET A 367 -7.25 -5.71 -1.30
N LEU A 368 -6.72 -6.51 -0.38
CA LEU A 368 -6.04 -7.76 -0.67
C LEU A 368 -7.02 -8.93 -0.67
N ALA A 369 -6.91 -9.81 -1.66
CA ALA A 369 -7.75 -11.01 -1.76
C ALA A 369 -7.05 -12.14 -2.51
N PRO A 370 -7.41 -13.42 -2.25
CA PRO A 370 -6.99 -14.54 -3.07
C PRO A 370 -7.42 -14.36 -4.54
N THR A 371 -6.55 -14.74 -5.46
CA THR A 371 -6.85 -14.64 -6.91
C THR A 371 -8.06 -15.49 -7.30
N SER A 372 -8.31 -16.61 -6.63
CA SER A 372 -9.51 -17.43 -6.83
C SER A 372 -10.79 -16.65 -6.57
N GLU A 373 -10.88 -15.91 -5.46
CA GLU A 373 -12.05 -15.09 -5.12
C GLU A 373 -12.24 -13.94 -6.12
N ILE A 374 -11.13 -13.32 -6.57
CA ILE A 374 -11.16 -12.27 -7.59
C ILE A 374 -11.67 -12.83 -8.92
N ASN A 375 -11.18 -13.99 -9.34
CA ASN A 375 -11.60 -14.66 -10.56
C ASN A 375 -13.07 -15.06 -10.52
N ASP A 376 -13.57 -15.51 -9.36
CA ASP A 376 -14.97 -15.85 -9.20
C ASP A 376 -15.88 -14.61 -9.35
N ILE A 377 -15.50 -13.49 -8.75
CA ILE A 377 -16.20 -12.21 -8.94
C ILE A 377 -16.17 -11.78 -10.41
N THR A 378 -15.00 -11.82 -11.07
CA THR A 378 -14.90 -11.42 -12.48
C THR A 378 -15.75 -12.31 -13.38
N ARG A 379 -15.78 -13.61 -13.12
CA ARG A 379 -16.60 -14.57 -13.85
C ARG A 379 -18.10 -14.29 -13.72
N ILE A 380 -18.62 -14.08 -12.51
CA ILE A 380 -20.05 -13.80 -12.31
C ILE A 380 -20.48 -12.46 -12.91
N ILE A 381 -19.58 -11.47 -12.96
CA ILE A 381 -19.83 -10.21 -13.65
C ILE A 381 -19.83 -10.46 -15.18
N ALA A 382 -18.81 -11.12 -15.72
CA ALA A 382 -18.68 -11.39 -17.15
C ALA A 382 -19.85 -12.22 -17.71
N THR A 383 -20.37 -13.17 -16.93
CA THR A 383 -21.54 -13.99 -17.30
C THR A 383 -22.89 -13.29 -17.07
N GLY A 384 -22.91 -12.07 -16.55
CA GLY A 384 -24.13 -11.31 -16.29
C GLY A 384 -24.97 -11.84 -15.12
N GLN A 385 -24.42 -12.74 -14.30
CA GLN A 385 -25.10 -13.28 -13.11
C GLN A 385 -25.24 -12.24 -11.99
N LEU A 386 -24.43 -11.18 -12.04
CA LEU A 386 -24.55 -10.05 -11.13
C LEU A 386 -25.52 -9.02 -11.74
N ASP A 387 -26.65 -8.81 -11.06
CA ASP A 387 -27.73 -7.93 -11.51
C ASP A 387 -27.65 -6.50 -10.97
N ARG A 388 -26.95 -6.30 -9.83
CA ARG A 388 -26.85 -5.01 -9.14
C ARG A 388 -25.45 -4.79 -8.58
N ILE A 389 -24.95 -3.54 -8.68
CA ILE A 389 -23.61 -3.17 -8.21
C ILE A 389 -23.48 -3.26 -6.69
N GLU A 390 -24.58 -3.09 -5.96
CA GLU A 390 -24.61 -3.22 -4.50
C GLU A 390 -24.20 -4.63 -4.05
N LYS A 391 -24.62 -5.67 -4.78
CA LYS A 391 -24.24 -7.07 -4.51
C LYS A 391 -22.73 -7.30 -4.73
N LEU A 392 -22.09 -6.54 -5.64
CA LEU A 392 -20.64 -6.56 -5.79
C LEU A 392 -19.97 -6.05 -4.52
N GLY A 393 -20.45 -4.92 -3.99
CA GLY A 393 -19.96 -4.36 -2.73
C GLY A 393 -20.09 -5.32 -1.54
N GLU A 394 -21.22 -6.04 -1.45
CA GLU A 394 -21.45 -7.06 -0.42
C GLU A 394 -20.47 -8.24 -0.55
N ARG A 395 -20.23 -8.74 -1.76
CA ARG A 395 -19.25 -9.82 -1.97
C ARG A 395 -17.82 -9.39 -1.63
N LEU A 396 -17.42 -8.20 -2.06
CA LEU A 396 -16.11 -7.65 -1.70
C LEU A 396 -15.96 -7.50 -0.18
N ARG A 397 -17.03 -7.08 0.52
CA ARG A 397 -17.02 -7.02 1.98
C ARG A 397 -16.82 -8.40 2.61
N LEU A 398 -17.57 -9.41 2.17
CA LEU A 398 -17.44 -10.78 2.69
C LEU A 398 -16.05 -11.36 2.49
N ILE A 399 -15.40 -11.09 1.36
CA ILE A 399 -14.02 -11.52 1.12
C ILE A 399 -13.06 -10.78 2.06
N HIS A 400 -13.23 -9.47 2.20
CA HIS A 400 -12.40 -8.66 3.10
C HIS A 400 -12.53 -9.11 4.56
N ASP A 401 -13.76 -9.37 5.03
CA ASP A 401 -14.05 -9.81 6.40
C ASP A 401 -13.44 -11.20 6.72
N ARG A 402 -13.14 -12.00 5.69
CA ARG A 402 -12.49 -13.32 5.79
C ARG A 402 -10.99 -13.30 5.48
N TYR A 403 -10.39 -12.12 5.47
CA TYR A 403 -8.97 -11.97 5.14
C TYR A 403 -8.07 -12.89 5.98
N ASP A 404 -8.26 -12.93 7.29
CA ASP A 404 -7.43 -13.74 8.21
C ASP A 404 -7.57 -15.25 7.95
N ASP A 405 -8.78 -15.74 7.63
CA ASP A 405 -9.01 -17.14 7.26
C ASP A 405 -8.22 -17.54 6.01
N PHE A 406 -8.29 -16.70 4.98
CA PHE A 406 -7.57 -16.93 3.72
C PHE A 406 -6.06 -16.78 3.89
N ALA A 407 -5.61 -15.80 4.68
CA ALA A 407 -4.21 -15.57 4.95
C ALA A 407 -3.59 -16.75 5.72
N TRP A 408 -4.32 -17.29 6.69
CA TRP A 408 -3.87 -18.48 7.41
C TRP A 408 -3.83 -19.71 6.50
N ALA A 409 -4.85 -19.94 5.67
CA ALA A 409 -4.87 -21.05 4.72
C ALA A 409 -3.69 -21.00 3.74
N TRP A 410 -3.36 -19.83 3.24
CA TRP A 410 -2.19 -19.62 2.40
C TRP A 410 -0.88 -19.91 3.18
N THR A 411 -0.78 -19.41 4.40
CA THR A 411 0.39 -19.60 5.27
C THR A 411 0.60 -21.06 5.61
N TRP A 412 -0.48 -21.79 5.91
CA TRP A 412 -0.45 -23.21 6.17
C TRP A 412 0.13 -24.00 5.00
N ASN A 413 -0.33 -23.70 3.78
CA ASN A 413 0.19 -24.35 2.58
C ASN A 413 1.68 -24.06 2.39
N LEU A 414 2.12 -22.82 2.57
CA LEU A 414 3.54 -22.47 2.47
C LEU A 414 4.39 -23.11 3.57
N LEU A 415 3.86 -23.22 4.80
CA LEU A 415 4.56 -23.93 5.88
C LEU A 415 4.81 -25.40 5.50
N HIS A 416 3.82 -26.09 4.93
CA HIS A 416 3.95 -27.48 4.52
C HIS A 416 4.75 -27.67 3.21
N GLU A 417 4.88 -26.65 2.39
CA GLU A 417 5.84 -26.63 1.27
C GLU A 417 7.30 -26.56 1.79
N ILE A 418 7.54 -25.72 2.82
CA ILE A 418 8.89 -25.54 3.41
C ILE A 418 9.24 -26.69 4.37
N TYR A 419 8.26 -27.23 5.07
CA TYR A 419 8.39 -28.31 6.06
C TYR A 419 7.48 -29.50 5.69
N PRO A 420 7.83 -30.27 4.65
CA PRO A 420 7.00 -31.38 4.20
C PRO A 420 6.90 -32.48 5.27
N ASP A 421 5.82 -33.25 5.21
CA ASP A 421 5.55 -34.44 6.06
C ASP A 421 5.49 -34.16 7.58
N THR A 422 5.17 -32.93 7.98
CA THR A 422 5.12 -32.49 9.38
C THR A 422 3.69 -32.50 9.93
N TYR A 423 3.03 -33.65 9.93
CA TYR A 423 1.68 -33.84 10.47
C TYR A 423 1.68 -34.70 11.73
N GLY A 424 0.56 -34.69 12.45
CA GLY A 424 0.39 -35.53 13.64
C GLY A 424 1.47 -35.27 14.69
N LYS A 425 2.15 -36.32 15.14
CA LYS A 425 3.20 -36.26 16.19
C LYS A 425 4.43 -35.43 15.77
N ASP A 426 4.69 -35.30 14.48
CA ASP A 426 5.84 -34.55 13.95
C ASP A 426 5.54 -33.06 13.76
N PHE A 427 4.26 -32.64 13.89
CA PHE A 427 3.84 -31.26 13.71
C PHE A 427 4.55 -30.30 14.66
N ILE A 428 4.60 -30.62 15.96
CA ILE A 428 5.24 -29.73 16.94
C ILE A 428 6.76 -29.72 16.78
N PRO A 429 7.48 -30.87 16.86
CA PRO A 429 8.94 -30.88 16.87
C PRO A 429 9.54 -30.46 15.53
N SER A 430 8.92 -30.81 14.42
CA SER A 430 9.50 -30.58 13.08
C SER A 430 8.97 -29.35 12.35
N LEU A 431 7.84 -28.77 12.79
CA LEU A 431 7.31 -27.54 12.22
C LEU A 431 7.24 -26.40 13.25
N CYS A 432 6.44 -26.55 14.33
CA CYS A 432 6.18 -25.44 15.25
C CYS A 432 7.45 -24.91 15.92
N LEU A 433 8.25 -25.80 16.52
CA LEU A 433 9.46 -25.37 17.24
C LEU A 433 10.50 -24.72 16.32
N PRO A 434 10.84 -25.26 15.14
CA PRO A 434 11.73 -24.58 14.20
C PRO A 434 11.21 -23.24 13.70
N VAL A 435 9.91 -23.13 13.40
CA VAL A 435 9.30 -21.88 12.92
C VAL A 435 9.35 -20.81 13.99
N ILE A 436 9.04 -21.12 15.26
CA ILE A 436 9.10 -20.15 16.37
C ILE A 436 10.53 -19.66 16.60
N ARG A 437 11.54 -20.55 16.58
CA ARG A 437 12.95 -20.15 16.73
C ARG A 437 13.42 -19.26 15.58
N LYS A 438 13.05 -19.57 14.33
CA LYS A 438 13.37 -18.76 13.16
C LYS A 438 12.68 -17.40 13.23
N TRP A 439 11.42 -17.37 13.67
CA TRP A 439 10.67 -16.13 13.88
C TRP A 439 11.35 -15.19 14.88
N GLU A 440 11.70 -15.68 16.06
CA GLU A 440 12.41 -14.89 17.06
C GLU A 440 13.69 -14.28 16.49
N THR A 441 14.50 -15.13 15.83
CA THR A 441 15.76 -14.69 15.21
C THR A 441 15.52 -13.64 14.11
N ALA A 442 14.55 -13.88 13.23
CA ALA A 442 14.28 -13.02 12.09
C ALA A 442 13.68 -11.68 12.54
N ALA A 443 12.67 -11.71 13.40
CA ALA A 443 12.01 -10.50 13.88
C ALA A 443 12.96 -9.61 14.68
N THR A 444 13.75 -10.17 15.58
CA THR A 444 14.75 -9.41 16.36
C THR A 444 15.90 -8.88 15.48
N THR A 445 16.29 -9.63 14.44
CA THR A 445 17.32 -9.20 13.49
C THR A 445 16.85 -8.04 12.63
N LEU A 446 15.63 -8.11 12.06
CA LEU A 446 15.05 -7.01 11.30
C LEU A 446 14.87 -5.77 12.17
N ASN A 447 14.35 -5.91 13.40
CA ASN A 447 14.20 -4.78 14.32
C ASN A 447 15.55 -4.11 14.63
N ARG A 448 16.62 -4.88 14.87
CA ARG A 448 17.96 -4.32 15.05
C ARG A 448 18.47 -3.57 13.82
N GLN A 449 18.19 -4.06 12.61
CA GLN A 449 18.57 -3.37 11.37
C GLN A 449 17.79 -2.07 11.19
N ILE A 450 16.51 -2.04 11.55
CA ILE A 450 15.67 -0.84 11.49
C ILE A 450 16.12 0.19 12.54
N ILE A 451 16.46 -0.25 13.75
CA ILE A 451 17.05 0.60 14.80
C ILE A 451 18.38 1.22 14.29
N ALA A 452 19.25 0.42 13.69
CA ALA A 452 20.49 0.90 13.13
C ALA A 452 20.30 1.90 11.98
N ASP A 453 19.20 1.76 11.21
CA ASP A 453 18.84 2.72 10.16
C ASP A 453 18.31 4.03 10.77
N ALA A 454 17.42 3.95 11.77
CA ALA A 454 16.91 5.12 12.49
C ALA A 454 18.01 5.90 13.22
N THR A 455 18.97 5.18 13.80
CA THR A 455 20.11 5.80 14.53
C THR A 455 20.96 6.67 13.61
N LYS A 456 21.05 6.38 12.30
CA LYS A 456 21.79 7.22 11.35
C LYS A 456 21.22 8.63 11.25
N ASP A 457 19.90 8.77 11.34
CA ASP A 457 19.24 10.08 11.26
C ASP A 457 19.49 10.94 12.51
N ILE A 458 19.79 10.29 13.64
CA ILE A 458 20.01 10.94 14.93
C ILE A 458 21.52 11.12 15.21
N SER A 459 22.37 10.34 14.51
CA SER A 459 23.80 10.39 14.71
C SER A 459 24.42 11.72 14.26
N THR A 460 25.50 12.08 14.90
CA THR A 460 26.34 13.27 14.55
C THR A 460 27.21 13.04 13.31
N GLY A 461 26.96 11.97 12.54
CA GLY A 461 27.78 11.63 11.36
C GLY A 461 27.77 12.67 10.22
N SER A 462 26.78 13.56 10.22
CA SER A 462 26.76 14.74 9.36
C SER A 462 26.28 15.93 10.17
N LEU A 463 27.23 16.84 10.48
CA LEU A 463 26.99 18.10 11.18
C LEU A 463 26.81 19.28 10.22
N ALA A 464 26.79 19.03 8.91
CA ALA A 464 26.61 20.08 7.91
C ALA A 464 25.32 20.86 8.15
N GLY A 465 25.40 22.17 8.28
CA GLY A 465 24.27 23.05 8.55
C GLY A 465 23.89 23.21 10.03
N PHE A 466 24.68 22.63 10.94
CA PHE A 466 24.53 22.82 12.39
C PHE A 466 25.70 23.65 12.95
N GLY A 467 25.39 24.40 14.03
CA GLY A 467 26.40 25.20 14.74
C GLY A 467 27.06 26.25 13.86
N ILE A 468 26.29 26.99 13.05
CA ILE A 468 26.76 28.07 12.19
C ILE A 468 27.56 29.06 13.06
N ASP A 469 28.76 29.42 12.63
CA ASP A 469 29.71 30.29 13.35
C ASP A 469 30.32 29.72 14.65
N GLY A 470 30.04 28.42 14.97
CA GLY A 470 30.60 27.71 16.10
C GLY A 470 31.63 26.64 15.72
N GLY A 471 32.27 26.05 16.73
CA GLY A 471 33.13 24.87 16.55
C GLY A 471 32.31 23.56 16.49
N GLU A 472 33.07 22.45 16.38
CA GLU A 472 32.47 21.11 16.30
C GLU A 472 31.56 20.77 17.49
N GLU A 473 31.92 21.20 18.70
CA GLU A 473 31.11 21.00 19.91
C GLU A 473 29.75 21.70 19.80
N THR A 474 29.75 22.98 19.36
CA THR A 474 28.51 23.74 19.12
C THR A 474 27.62 23.07 18.04
N ALA A 475 28.25 22.53 17.00
CA ALA A 475 27.51 21.82 15.95
C ALA A 475 26.88 20.52 16.47
N VAL A 476 27.53 19.80 17.37
CA VAL A 476 27.00 18.60 18.04
C VAL A 476 25.82 18.98 18.93
N ASP A 477 25.96 20.02 19.77
CA ASP A 477 24.88 20.47 20.67
C ASP A 477 23.66 20.96 19.89
N ASP A 478 23.86 21.70 18.81
CA ASP A 478 22.79 22.18 17.95
C ASP A 478 22.08 21.00 17.25
N ALA A 479 22.81 20.02 16.73
CA ALA A 479 22.25 18.83 16.13
C ALA A 479 21.43 18.00 17.14
N LEU A 480 21.90 17.87 18.39
CA LEU A 480 21.18 17.19 19.45
C LEU A 480 19.90 17.96 19.86
N ALA A 481 19.95 19.29 19.90
CA ALA A 481 18.78 20.12 20.21
C ALA A 481 17.66 19.94 19.15
N VAL A 482 18.03 19.76 17.87
CA VAL A 482 17.06 19.60 16.77
C VAL A 482 16.59 18.15 16.61
N ARG A 483 17.52 17.19 16.68
CA ARG A 483 17.23 15.76 16.39
C ARG A 483 16.84 14.94 17.62
N GLY A 484 17.19 15.42 18.79
CA GLY A 484 17.11 14.65 20.04
C GLY A 484 18.21 13.57 20.15
N THR A 485 18.09 12.73 21.16
CA THR A 485 18.99 11.59 21.36
C THR A 485 18.34 10.28 20.89
N VAL A 486 19.17 9.26 20.65
CA VAL A 486 18.70 7.90 20.30
C VAL A 486 17.71 7.39 21.35
N GLN A 487 17.96 7.65 22.64
CA GLN A 487 17.11 7.24 23.76
C GLN A 487 15.74 7.93 23.77
N GLN A 488 15.61 9.12 23.18
CA GLN A 488 14.37 9.88 23.08
C GLN A 488 13.55 9.53 21.84
N CYS A 489 14.10 8.74 20.90
CA CYS A 489 13.43 8.38 19.67
C CYS A 489 12.33 7.34 19.92
N GLY A 490 11.05 7.74 19.82
CA GLY A 490 9.89 6.87 20.10
C GLY A 490 9.85 5.60 19.24
N ILE A 491 10.28 5.66 17.98
CA ILE A 491 10.34 4.47 17.11
C ILE A 491 11.37 3.46 17.63
N ILE A 492 12.51 3.93 18.12
CA ILE A 492 13.56 3.06 18.67
C ILE A 492 13.05 2.40 19.96
N GLN A 493 12.48 3.19 20.87
CA GLN A 493 11.89 2.67 22.11
C GLN A 493 10.81 1.61 21.84
N GLU A 494 9.94 1.85 20.87
CA GLU A 494 8.90 0.89 20.50
C GLU A 494 9.49 -0.40 19.93
N LEU A 495 10.51 -0.32 19.09
CA LEU A 495 11.20 -1.48 18.53
C LEU A 495 11.96 -2.29 19.59
N GLU A 496 12.56 -1.64 20.59
CA GLU A 496 13.22 -2.29 21.71
C GLU A 496 12.20 -3.03 22.60
N LYS A 497 11.04 -2.40 22.85
CA LYS A 497 9.92 -3.05 23.54
C LYS A 497 9.43 -4.28 22.78
N GLN A 498 9.18 -4.14 21.48
CA GLN A 498 8.79 -5.26 20.61
C GLN A 498 9.82 -6.40 20.61
N GLN A 499 11.11 -6.10 20.67
CA GLN A 499 12.14 -7.16 20.79
C GLN A 499 12.02 -7.97 22.08
N THR A 500 11.69 -7.31 23.17
CA THR A 500 11.45 -7.98 24.46
C THR A 500 10.21 -8.86 24.40
N GLU A 501 9.11 -8.33 23.90
CA GLU A 501 7.86 -9.08 23.73
C GLU A 501 8.01 -10.30 22.80
N ILE A 502 8.76 -10.18 21.70
CA ILE A 502 9.06 -11.27 20.78
C ILE A 502 9.79 -12.40 21.51
N LYS A 503 10.82 -12.07 22.30
CA LYS A 503 11.60 -13.08 23.05
C LYS A 503 10.77 -13.77 24.13
N GLU A 504 9.95 -13.00 24.85
CA GLU A 504 9.05 -13.54 25.89
C GLU A 504 8.02 -14.50 25.28
N LYS A 505 7.37 -14.09 24.19
CA LYS A 505 6.41 -14.95 23.46
C LYS A 505 7.06 -16.20 22.89
N ALA A 506 8.24 -16.07 22.29
CA ALA A 506 8.98 -17.22 21.77
C ALA A 506 9.34 -18.20 22.89
N GLY A 507 9.90 -17.71 24.00
CA GLY A 507 10.23 -18.53 25.17
C GLY A 507 9.02 -19.24 25.75
N TYR A 508 7.90 -18.52 25.91
CA TYR A 508 6.63 -19.08 26.38
C TYR A 508 6.15 -20.25 25.51
N TRP A 509 6.05 -20.07 24.20
CA TRP A 509 5.54 -21.10 23.30
C TRP A 509 6.51 -22.27 23.12
N LEU A 510 7.83 -22.00 23.05
CA LEU A 510 8.83 -23.08 23.01
C LEU A 510 8.77 -23.96 24.26
N HIS A 511 8.61 -23.37 25.45
CA HIS A 511 8.45 -24.13 26.69
C HIS A 511 7.13 -24.92 26.70
N LYS A 512 6.01 -24.27 26.40
CA LYS A 512 4.67 -24.89 26.42
C LYS A 512 4.50 -26.05 25.45
N LEU A 513 5.10 -25.96 24.26
CA LEU A 513 5.03 -27.00 23.24
C LEU A 513 6.04 -28.15 23.46
N THR A 514 6.95 -28.03 24.41
CA THR A 514 7.94 -29.06 24.76
C THR A 514 7.50 -29.91 25.96
N LEU A 515 6.56 -29.40 26.75
CA LEU A 515 5.90 -30.11 27.85
C LEU A 515 4.84 -31.08 27.33
#